data_a0f3dac9fc46956197e3c699ff809579
#
_entry.id   a0f3dac9fc46956197e3c699ff809579
#
_cell.length_a   1.000
_cell.length_b   1.000
_cell.length_c   1.000
_cell.angle_alpha   90.00
_cell.angle_beta   90.00
_cell.angle_gamma   90.00
#
_symmetry.space_group_name_H-M   'P 1'
#
loop_
_entity.id
_entity.type
_entity.pdbx_description
1 polymer ?
#
loop_
_entity_poly.entity_id
_entity_poly.type
_entity_poly.pdbx_seq_one_letter_code
_entity_poly.pdbx_strand_id
1 'polypeptide(L)'
;RGLRTLDLFISTLVKESKGKLPQNFVVMLPKVTIPEQPEALALFMDVLEKQLKLPKGILKMEMMVETTQSIMDSNGQNPLRRFILASKGRCIAMHFGTYDYTASCSITARYQEMDHPVCDFAHHMTKVALAHTGIWLSDGATNTMPIGPHRGDNLTKAQMKENEEVVHRAWKKGYDHIRHSLWNGYYQGWDLNPAQFPMRYTAVFAFFMESYDDAVERLKTFVEKAARATLIGDVFDDAATGQGLLNYFLRALNSGAITEDEVLATGLTLNEIRSRSFKKILENRKMK
;
A
#
# COMPACT_ATOMS: atom_id res chain seq x y z
N ARG A 1 16.34 20.61 -11.92
CA ARG A 1 16.75 20.45 -10.53
C ARG A 1 16.66 18.99 -10.09
N GLY A 2 15.49 18.36 -10.10
CA GLY A 2 15.28 16.98 -9.60
C GLY A 2 16.23 15.95 -10.19
N LEU A 3 16.41 15.90 -11.50
CA LEU A 3 17.33 14.96 -12.15
C LEU A 3 18.79 15.15 -11.67
N ARG A 4 19.25 16.40 -11.50
CA ARG A 4 20.59 16.66 -10.97
C ARG A 4 20.75 16.18 -9.52
N THR A 5 19.74 16.41 -8.68
CA THR A 5 19.75 15.92 -7.29
C THR A 5 19.81 14.39 -7.27
N LEU A 6 19.02 13.75 -8.11
CA LEU A 6 18.97 12.29 -8.23
C LEU A 6 20.32 11.73 -8.74
N ASP A 7 20.93 12.35 -9.73
CA ASP A 7 22.26 11.99 -10.22
C ASP A 7 23.30 12.05 -9.11
N LEU A 8 23.41 13.19 -8.44
CA LEU A 8 24.36 13.35 -7.34
C LEU A 8 24.15 12.32 -6.23
N PHE A 9 22.88 12.08 -5.86
CA PHE A 9 22.54 11.13 -4.81
C PHE A 9 22.91 9.69 -5.20
N ILE A 10 22.45 9.22 -6.37
CA ILE A 10 22.70 7.84 -6.80
C ILE A 10 24.18 7.61 -7.10
N SER A 11 24.85 8.56 -7.76
CA SER A 11 26.27 8.45 -8.06
C SER A 11 27.12 8.36 -6.79
N THR A 12 26.78 9.18 -5.77
CA THR A 12 27.44 9.12 -4.46
C THR A 12 27.14 7.82 -3.73
N LEU A 13 25.86 7.41 -3.69
CA LEU A 13 25.45 6.16 -3.04
C LEU A 13 26.19 4.96 -3.64
N VAL A 14 26.21 4.84 -4.96
CA VAL A 14 26.89 3.74 -5.66
C VAL A 14 28.39 3.75 -5.40
N LYS A 15 29.02 4.93 -5.39
CA LYS A 15 30.45 5.08 -5.09
C LYS A 15 30.77 4.63 -3.66
N GLU A 16 30.05 5.15 -2.66
CA GLU A 16 30.31 4.87 -1.26
C GLU A 16 29.92 3.42 -0.85
N SER A 17 28.92 2.84 -1.49
CA SER A 17 28.51 1.44 -1.30
C SER A 17 29.30 0.43 -2.13
N LYS A 18 30.36 0.85 -2.83
CA LYS A 18 31.19 0.00 -3.71
C LYS A 18 30.35 -0.73 -4.78
N GLY A 19 29.44 -0.02 -5.40
CA GLY A 19 28.60 -0.54 -6.49
C GLY A 19 27.35 -1.32 -6.06
N LYS A 20 27.01 -1.34 -4.77
CA LYS A 20 25.84 -2.06 -4.24
C LYS A 20 24.75 -1.08 -3.87
N LEU A 21 23.57 -1.20 -4.47
CA LEU A 21 22.37 -0.51 -3.99
C LEU A 21 21.75 -1.27 -2.81
N PRO A 22 21.12 -0.57 -1.86
CA PRO A 22 20.31 -1.22 -0.84
C PRO A 22 19.24 -2.11 -1.47
N GLN A 23 18.88 -3.19 -0.79
CA GLN A 23 17.76 -4.02 -1.21
C GLN A 23 16.47 -3.17 -1.22
N ASN A 24 15.64 -3.36 -2.24
CA ASN A 24 14.40 -2.61 -2.43
C ASN A 24 14.57 -1.08 -2.54
N PHE A 25 15.74 -0.62 -3.04
CA PHE A 25 15.94 0.79 -3.31
C PHE A 25 14.99 1.28 -4.41
N VAL A 26 14.25 2.34 -4.10
CA VAL A 26 13.28 2.96 -5.01
C VAL A 26 13.40 4.48 -4.97
N VAL A 27 12.94 5.12 -6.04
CA VAL A 27 12.89 6.58 -6.17
C VAL A 27 11.43 7.02 -6.29
N MET A 28 11.03 7.98 -5.48
CA MET A 28 9.68 8.55 -5.54
C MET A 28 9.61 9.69 -6.54
N LEU A 29 8.64 9.62 -7.47
CA LEU A 29 8.29 10.71 -8.38
C LEU A 29 7.02 11.41 -7.87
N PRO A 30 7.14 12.62 -7.33
CA PRO A 30 6.00 13.37 -6.81
C PRO A 30 5.27 14.13 -7.92
N LYS A 31 4.04 14.56 -7.64
CA LYS A 31 3.22 15.51 -8.42
C LYS A 31 3.12 15.16 -9.90
N VAL A 32 2.85 13.87 -10.18
CA VAL A 32 2.71 13.38 -11.56
C VAL A 32 1.39 13.86 -12.13
N THR A 33 1.45 14.53 -13.29
CA THR A 33 0.28 15.09 -13.97
C THR A 33 0.18 14.63 -15.42
N ILE A 34 1.31 14.25 -16.05
CA ILE A 34 1.39 13.83 -17.45
C ILE A 34 2.33 12.62 -17.62
N PRO A 35 2.12 11.76 -18.64
CA PRO A 35 2.94 10.56 -18.86
C PRO A 35 4.42 10.84 -19.14
N GLU A 36 4.74 11.99 -19.69
CA GLU A 36 6.11 12.40 -20.00
C GLU A 36 7.02 12.53 -18.78
N GLN A 37 6.44 12.77 -17.60
CA GLN A 37 7.22 12.84 -16.36
C GLN A 37 7.82 11.48 -15.96
N PRO A 38 7.06 10.38 -15.80
CA PRO A 38 7.64 9.07 -15.55
C PRO A 38 8.47 8.55 -16.73
N GLU A 39 8.16 8.93 -17.98
CA GLU A 39 8.99 8.58 -19.13
C GLU A 39 10.38 9.23 -19.04
N ALA A 40 10.45 10.53 -18.78
CA ALA A 40 11.71 11.24 -18.61
C ALA A 40 12.56 10.65 -17.48
N LEU A 41 11.92 10.30 -16.35
CA LEU A 41 12.63 9.63 -15.25
C LEU A 41 13.14 8.25 -15.66
N ALA A 42 12.33 7.44 -16.36
CA ALA A 42 12.74 6.13 -16.85
C ALA A 42 13.95 6.20 -17.78
N LEU A 43 13.94 7.14 -18.73
CA LEU A 43 15.08 7.39 -19.63
C LEU A 43 16.32 7.85 -18.87
N PHE A 44 16.15 8.70 -17.89
CA PHE A 44 17.27 9.15 -17.05
C PHE A 44 17.87 8.01 -16.22
N MET A 45 17.05 7.11 -15.70
CA MET A 45 17.50 5.89 -15.00
C MET A 45 18.31 4.96 -15.93
N ASP A 46 17.91 4.83 -17.22
CA ASP A 46 18.68 4.07 -18.20
C ASP A 46 20.09 4.66 -18.40
N VAL A 47 20.20 6.00 -18.44
CA VAL A 47 21.49 6.69 -18.55
C VAL A 47 22.36 6.47 -17.31
N LEU A 48 21.78 6.63 -16.12
CA LEU A 48 22.49 6.41 -14.83
C LEU A 48 22.98 4.98 -14.69
N GLU A 49 22.15 3.99 -14.97
CA GLU A 49 22.53 2.58 -14.92
C GLU A 49 23.71 2.30 -15.84
N LYS A 50 23.71 2.82 -17.06
CA LYS A 50 24.82 2.67 -18.00
C LYS A 50 26.10 3.33 -17.51
N GLN A 51 26.03 4.57 -17.03
CA GLN A 51 27.18 5.34 -16.56
C GLN A 51 27.80 4.74 -15.30
N LEU A 52 26.96 4.29 -14.37
CA LEU A 52 27.39 3.71 -13.09
C LEU A 52 27.66 2.20 -13.17
N LYS A 53 27.54 1.60 -14.35
CA LYS A 53 27.72 0.15 -14.59
C LYS A 53 26.79 -0.71 -13.71
N LEU A 54 25.60 -0.24 -13.46
CA LEU A 54 24.57 -0.98 -12.74
C LEU A 54 23.83 -1.94 -13.69
N PRO A 55 23.23 -3.01 -13.17
CA PRO A 55 22.36 -3.88 -13.95
C PRO A 55 21.17 -3.10 -14.53
N LYS A 56 20.84 -3.36 -15.79
CA LYS A 56 19.71 -2.71 -16.46
C LYS A 56 18.38 -2.98 -15.73
N GLY A 57 17.62 -1.93 -15.45
CA GLY A 57 16.32 -2.01 -14.80
C GLY A 57 16.37 -2.21 -13.29
N ILE A 58 17.54 -2.07 -12.65
CA ILE A 58 17.68 -2.16 -11.20
C ILE A 58 17.08 -0.94 -10.49
N LEU A 59 17.17 0.25 -11.10
CA LEU A 59 16.53 1.45 -10.55
C LEU A 59 15.02 1.39 -10.79
N LYS A 60 14.26 1.39 -9.70
CA LYS A 60 12.81 1.38 -9.72
C LYS A 60 12.25 2.71 -9.24
N MET A 61 11.04 3.01 -9.66
CA MET A 61 10.32 4.19 -9.21
C MET A 61 8.97 3.84 -8.59
N GLU A 62 8.54 4.69 -7.70
CA GLU A 62 7.19 4.80 -7.19
C GLU A 62 6.64 6.17 -7.57
N MET A 63 5.34 6.34 -7.66
CA MET A 63 4.72 7.61 -8.06
C MET A 63 3.70 8.07 -7.02
N MET A 64 3.64 9.39 -6.82
CA MET A 64 2.56 10.00 -6.04
C MET A 64 1.34 10.25 -6.91
N VAL A 65 0.19 9.83 -6.41
CA VAL A 65 -1.15 10.18 -6.90
C VAL A 65 -1.68 11.25 -5.96
N GLU A 66 -1.42 12.50 -6.28
CA GLU A 66 -1.67 13.62 -5.37
C GLU A 66 -2.15 14.89 -6.10
N THR A 67 -2.48 14.76 -7.38
CA THR A 67 -3.02 15.85 -8.20
C THR A 67 -4.34 15.42 -8.81
N THR A 68 -5.25 16.34 -9.06
CA THR A 68 -6.52 16.03 -9.74
C THR A 68 -6.27 15.49 -11.15
N GLN A 69 -5.21 15.96 -11.82
CA GLN A 69 -4.81 15.50 -13.15
C GLN A 69 -4.33 14.04 -13.17
N SER A 70 -3.87 13.50 -12.03
CA SER A 70 -3.53 12.07 -11.94
C SER A 70 -4.76 11.17 -11.83
N ILE A 71 -5.92 11.72 -11.47
CA ILE A 71 -7.20 10.99 -11.40
C ILE A 71 -8.00 11.17 -12.67
N MET A 72 -8.03 12.39 -13.20
CA MET A 72 -8.76 12.73 -14.42
C MET A 72 -7.97 13.79 -15.21
N ASP A 73 -7.57 13.46 -16.42
CA ASP A 73 -6.84 14.37 -17.32
C ASP A 73 -7.79 15.37 -18.01
N SER A 74 -7.22 16.26 -18.84
CA SER A 74 -7.98 17.26 -19.61
C SER A 74 -9.00 16.66 -20.59
N ASN A 75 -8.89 15.37 -20.91
CA ASN A 75 -9.81 14.66 -21.80
C ASN A 75 -10.88 13.87 -21.01
N GLY A 76 -10.93 14.02 -19.70
CA GLY A 76 -11.84 13.27 -18.83
C GLY A 76 -11.46 11.79 -18.65
N GLN A 77 -10.22 11.40 -18.94
CA GLN A 77 -9.74 10.03 -18.83
C GLN A 77 -8.85 9.85 -17.61
N ASN A 78 -8.89 8.65 -17.00
CA ASN A 78 -7.94 8.30 -15.95
C ASN A 78 -6.56 7.96 -16.58
N PRO A 79 -5.48 8.71 -16.26
CA PRO A 79 -4.20 8.54 -16.93
C PRO A 79 -3.26 7.51 -16.29
N LEU A 80 -3.61 6.90 -15.15
CA LEU A 80 -2.70 6.08 -14.35
C LEU A 80 -2.07 4.92 -15.13
N ARG A 81 -2.84 4.23 -15.98
CA ARG A 81 -2.27 3.17 -16.85
C ARG A 81 -1.26 3.72 -17.85
N ARG A 82 -1.46 4.94 -18.35
CA ARG A 82 -0.49 5.59 -19.24
C ARG A 82 0.80 5.95 -18.48
N PHE A 83 0.70 6.36 -17.22
CA PHE A 83 1.88 6.59 -16.38
C PHE A 83 2.70 5.31 -16.15
N ILE A 84 2.02 4.17 -15.94
CA ILE A 84 2.71 2.87 -15.82
C ILE A 84 3.43 2.51 -17.12
N LEU A 85 2.75 2.62 -18.27
CA LEU A 85 3.35 2.33 -19.57
C LEU A 85 4.57 3.24 -19.84
N ALA A 86 4.44 4.53 -19.56
CA ALA A 86 5.50 5.52 -19.71
C ALA A 86 6.72 5.25 -18.81
N SER A 87 6.50 4.60 -17.67
CA SER A 87 7.60 4.21 -16.75
C SER A 87 8.47 3.05 -17.25
N LYS A 88 8.14 2.45 -18.41
CA LYS A 88 8.93 1.39 -19.06
C LYS A 88 9.26 0.21 -18.14
N GLY A 89 8.29 -0.19 -17.29
CA GLY A 89 8.43 -1.31 -16.35
C GLY A 89 9.23 -0.98 -15.07
N ARG A 90 9.49 0.30 -14.82
CA ARG A 90 10.21 0.74 -13.62
C ARG A 90 9.29 1.09 -12.46
N CYS A 91 8.02 1.43 -12.70
CA CYS A 91 7.03 1.69 -11.65
C CYS A 91 6.66 0.40 -10.94
N ILE A 92 6.72 0.40 -9.61
CA ILE A 92 6.34 -0.75 -8.76
C ILE A 92 5.22 -0.43 -7.78
N ALA A 93 5.02 0.83 -7.43
CA ALA A 93 3.96 1.26 -6.52
C ALA A 93 3.47 2.67 -6.83
N MET A 94 2.25 2.96 -6.36
CA MET A 94 1.67 4.30 -6.34
C MET A 94 1.15 4.61 -4.94
N HIS A 95 1.38 5.84 -4.50
CA HIS A 95 1.04 6.32 -3.16
C HIS A 95 0.08 7.49 -3.26
N PHE A 96 -0.97 7.47 -2.45
CA PHE A 96 -1.92 8.57 -2.42
C PHE A 96 -1.42 9.71 -1.52
N GLY A 97 -1.43 10.92 -2.05
CA GLY A 97 -1.01 12.13 -1.33
C GLY A 97 -2.22 12.98 -0.92
N THR A 98 -2.80 12.67 0.22
CA THR A 98 -4.04 13.27 0.75
C THR A 98 -4.04 14.79 0.72
N TYR A 99 -2.98 15.42 1.21
CA TYR A 99 -2.99 16.89 1.46
C TYR A 99 -2.84 17.68 0.17
N ASP A 100 -1.95 17.29 -0.72
CA ASP A 100 -1.82 17.90 -2.04
C ASP A 100 -3.08 17.67 -2.88
N TYR A 101 -3.67 16.46 -2.81
CA TYR A 101 -4.89 16.15 -3.55
C TYR A 101 -6.09 16.95 -3.05
N THR A 102 -6.33 16.98 -1.75
CA THR A 102 -7.44 17.73 -1.15
C THR A 102 -7.29 19.23 -1.37
N ALA A 103 -6.06 19.76 -1.30
CA ALA A 103 -5.79 21.14 -1.65
C ALA A 103 -6.13 21.44 -3.12
N SER A 104 -5.77 20.52 -4.04
CA SER A 104 -6.12 20.63 -5.47
C SER A 104 -7.64 20.59 -5.71
N CYS A 105 -8.40 19.95 -4.81
CA CYS A 105 -9.85 19.93 -4.81
C CYS A 105 -10.49 21.11 -4.08
N SER A 106 -9.71 22.14 -3.70
CA SER A 106 -10.17 23.34 -2.96
C SER A 106 -10.76 23.04 -1.58
N ILE A 107 -10.37 21.92 -0.96
CA ILE A 107 -10.76 21.60 0.42
C ILE A 107 -9.92 22.46 1.36
N THR A 108 -10.57 23.14 2.33
CA THR A 108 -9.88 23.97 3.29
C THR A 108 -9.05 23.13 4.27
N ALA A 109 -7.93 23.66 4.75
CA ALA A 109 -6.94 22.95 5.55
C ALA A 109 -7.53 22.15 6.73
N ARG A 110 -8.58 22.69 7.38
CA ARG A 110 -9.26 22.04 8.50
C ARG A 110 -9.87 20.67 8.14
N TYR A 111 -10.28 20.49 6.89
CA TYR A 111 -11.00 19.31 6.42
C TYR A 111 -10.15 18.43 5.48
N GLN A 112 -8.85 18.72 5.38
CA GLN A 112 -7.91 17.90 4.63
C GLN A 112 -7.55 16.65 5.47
N GLU A 113 -8.41 15.65 5.42
CA GLU A 113 -8.32 14.41 6.19
C GLU A 113 -8.24 13.20 5.24
N MET A 114 -7.63 12.11 5.71
CA MET A 114 -7.49 10.89 4.91
C MET A 114 -8.83 10.21 4.58
N ASP A 115 -9.80 10.33 5.47
CA ASP A 115 -11.15 9.79 5.35
C ASP A 115 -12.16 10.77 4.72
N HIS A 116 -11.68 11.87 4.14
CA HIS A 116 -12.55 12.80 3.42
C HIS A 116 -13.11 12.13 2.15
N PRO A 117 -14.43 12.26 1.84
CA PRO A 117 -15.04 11.59 0.68
C PRO A 117 -14.38 11.85 -0.67
N VAL A 118 -13.73 13.02 -0.86
CA VAL A 118 -12.99 13.30 -2.08
C VAL A 118 -11.77 12.40 -2.24
N CYS A 119 -11.16 11.98 -1.12
CA CYS A 119 -10.08 11.01 -1.11
C CYS A 119 -10.59 9.62 -1.50
N ASP A 120 -11.75 9.21 -1.00
CA ASP A 120 -12.36 7.92 -1.36
C ASP A 120 -12.65 7.83 -2.85
N PHE A 121 -13.12 8.91 -3.47
CA PHE A 121 -13.27 8.95 -4.92
C PHE A 121 -11.95 8.64 -5.64
N ALA A 122 -10.87 9.32 -5.25
CA ALA A 122 -9.56 9.10 -5.85
C ALA A 122 -9.02 7.68 -5.57
N HIS A 123 -9.22 7.15 -4.37
CA HIS A 123 -8.86 5.79 -3.99
C HIS A 123 -9.55 4.76 -4.89
N HIS A 124 -10.87 4.88 -5.08
CA HIS A 124 -11.64 3.96 -5.92
C HIS A 124 -11.22 4.04 -7.38
N MET A 125 -11.05 5.25 -7.92
CA MET A 125 -10.56 5.46 -9.29
C MET A 125 -9.17 4.84 -9.49
N THR A 126 -8.27 5.00 -8.52
CA THR A 126 -6.94 4.41 -8.55
C THR A 126 -6.99 2.88 -8.50
N LYS A 127 -7.80 2.30 -7.62
CA LYS A 127 -7.96 0.83 -7.53
C LYS A 127 -8.50 0.22 -8.81
N VAL A 128 -9.52 0.83 -9.40
CA VAL A 128 -10.11 0.37 -10.67
C VAL A 128 -9.08 0.47 -11.80
N ALA A 129 -8.38 1.60 -11.90
CA ALA A 129 -7.38 1.81 -12.94
C ALA A 129 -6.20 0.84 -12.84
N LEU A 130 -5.77 0.48 -11.62
CA LEU A 130 -4.58 -0.32 -11.38
C LEU A 130 -4.88 -1.81 -11.10
N ALA A 131 -6.15 -2.22 -11.15
CA ALA A 131 -6.51 -3.61 -11.00
C ALA A 131 -5.75 -4.50 -11.98
N HIS A 132 -5.21 -5.63 -11.49
CA HIS A 132 -4.45 -6.63 -12.26
C HIS A 132 -3.12 -6.13 -12.88
N THR A 133 -2.63 -4.95 -12.53
CA THR A 133 -1.33 -4.44 -13.02
C THR A 133 -0.14 -4.96 -12.23
N GLY A 134 -0.35 -5.45 -11.01
CA GLY A 134 0.71 -5.81 -10.07
C GLY A 134 1.35 -4.62 -9.34
N ILE A 135 0.92 -3.39 -9.64
CA ILE A 135 1.37 -2.17 -8.95
C ILE A 135 0.80 -2.13 -7.53
N TRP A 136 1.66 -1.89 -6.55
CA TRP A 136 1.24 -1.76 -5.17
C TRP A 136 0.57 -0.41 -4.93
N LEU A 137 -0.41 -0.43 -4.03
CA LEU A 137 -1.09 0.78 -3.60
C LEU A 137 -0.82 1.05 -2.13
N SER A 138 -0.49 2.29 -1.83
CA SER A 138 -0.31 2.80 -0.47
C SER A 138 -1.16 4.05 -0.28
N ASP A 139 -1.77 4.15 0.88
CA ASP A 139 -2.44 5.38 1.30
C ASP A 139 -1.42 6.39 1.85
N GLY A 140 -1.88 7.58 2.16
CA GLY A 140 -1.10 8.66 2.75
C GLY A 140 -0.82 8.46 4.24
N ALA A 141 -0.55 9.56 4.91
CA ALA A 141 -0.25 9.60 6.34
C ALA A 141 -1.18 10.55 7.09
N THR A 142 -1.48 10.21 8.33
CA THR A 142 -2.11 11.14 9.26
C THR A 142 -1.13 12.26 9.65
N ASN A 143 -1.51 13.52 9.44
CA ASN A 143 -0.65 14.67 9.75
C ASN A 143 -0.62 15.06 11.22
N THR A 144 -1.46 14.46 12.06
CA THR A 144 -1.50 14.73 13.49
C THR A 144 -0.46 13.91 14.22
N MET A 145 0.52 14.60 14.82
CA MET A 145 1.62 13.93 15.53
C MET A 145 1.22 13.58 16.95
N PRO A 146 1.45 12.34 17.40
CA PRO A 146 1.23 11.93 18.80
C PRO A 146 2.41 12.40 19.67
N ILE A 147 2.55 13.71 19.80
CA ILE A 147 3.61 14.36 20.56
C ILE A 147 2.98 15.38 21.49
N GLY A 148 3.25 15.25 22.79
CA GLY A 148 2.74 16.17 23.80
C GLY A 148 3.31 17.57 23.62
N PRO A 149 2.53 18.63 23.97
CA PRO A 149 2.96 20.02 23.83
C PRO A 149 4.02 20.45 24.87
N HIS A 150 4.10 19.75 26.00
CA HIS A 150 5.04 20.09 27.07
C HIS A 150 6.27 19.20 27.03
N ARG A 151 7.44 19.81 27.22
CA ARG A 151 8.74 19.11 27.21
C ARG A 151 9.57 19.49 28.44
N GLY A 152 10.51 18.63 28.85
CA GLY A 152 11.42 18.83 29.96
C GLY A 152 11.19 17.83 31.10
N ASP A 153 12.14 17.79 32.04
CA ASP A 153 12.17 16.77 33.09
C ASP A 153 11.27 17.07 34.30
N ASN A 154 10.81 18.33 34.44
CA ASN A 154 10.05 18.83 35.61
C ASN A 154 8.62 19.23 35.21
N LEU A 155 7.89 18.37 34.52
CA LEU A 155 6.51 18.64 34.16
C LEU A 155 5.58 18.53 35.37
N THR A 156 4.63 19.46 35.47
CA THR A 156 3.54 19.36 36.44
C THR A 156 2.59 18.21 36.09
N LYS A 157 1.82 17.73 37.06
CA LYS A 157 0.80 16.69 36.82
C LYS A 157 -0.21 17.13 35.76
N ALA A 158 -0.59 18.40 35.71
CA ALA A 158 -1.49 18.93 34.69
C ALA A 158 -0.86 18.87 33.29
N GLN A 159 0.39 19.25 33.14
CA GLN A 159 1.12 19.17 31.88
C GLN A 159 1.32 17.72 31.40
N MET A 160 1.62 16.79 32.32
CA MET A 160 1.71 15.36 31.99
C MET A 160 0.38 14.84 31.46
N LYS A 161 -0.73 15.18 32.13
CA LYS A 161 -2.08 14.78 31.71
C LYS A 161 -2.45 15.36 30.35
N GLU A 162 -2.14 16.65 30.10
CA GLU A 162 -2.39 17.27 28.80
C GLU A 162 -1.58 16.59 27.67
N ASN A 163 -0.30 16.25 27.94
CA ASN A 163 0.52 15.49 27.00
C ASN A 163 -0.12 14.14 26.65
N GLU A 164 -0.59 13.41 27.64
CA GLU A 164 -1.25 12.13 27.48
C GLU A 164 -2.53 12.25 26.63
N GLU A 165 -3.39 13.21 26.95
CA GLU A 165 -4.62 13.49 26.21
C GLU A 165 -4.36 13.85 24.74
N VAL A 166 -3.32 14.65 24.47
CA VAL A 166 -2.93 15.03 23.11
C VAL A 166 -2.42 13.82 22.32
N VAL A 167 -1.56 13.01 22.94
CA VAL A 167 -1.02 11.79 22.31
C VAL A 167 -2.14 10.79 22.01
N HIS A 168 -3.03 10.54 22.97
CA HIS A 168 -4.14 9.60 22.79
C HIS A 168 -5.12 10.05 21.69
N ARG A 169 -5.44 11.35 21.62
CA ARG A 169 -6.26 11.88 20.51
C ARG A 169 -5.60 11.69 19.14
N ALA A 170 -4.30 11.92 19.07
CA ALA A 170 -3.55 11.73 17.83
C ALA A 170 -3.50 10.25 17.41
N TRP A 171 -3.28 9.35 18.36
CA TRP A 171 -3.33 7.90 18.11
C TRP A 171 -4.71 7.44 17.69
N LYS A 172 -5.77 7.90 18.37
CA LYS A 172 -7.15 7.55 17.99
C LYS A 172 -7.47 7.99 16.57
N LYS A 173 -7.12 9.25 16.22
CA LYS A 173 -7.33 9.75 14.87
C LYS A 173 -6.56 8.94 13.83
N GLY A 174 -5.29 8.66 14.07
CA GLY A 174 -4.49 7.86 13.16
C GLY A 174 -4.98 6.42 13.04
N TYR A 175 -5.43 5.82 14.15
CA TYR A 175 -6.07 4.51 14.16
C TYR A 175 -7.29 4.48 13.25
N ASP A 176 -8.20 5.47 13.37
CA ASP A 176 -9.42 5.57 12.57
C ASP A 176 -9.09 5.74 11.07
N HIS A 177 -8.14 6.58 10.73
CA HIS A 177 -7.67 6.76 9.35
C HIS A 177 -7.10 5.46 8.76
N ILE A 178 -6.28 4.73 9.51
CA ILE A 178 -5.71 3.47 9.06
C ILE A 178 -6.79 2.40 8.89
N ARG A 179 -7.77 2.35 9.80
CA ARG A 179 -8.94 1.45 9.68
C ARG A 179 -9.75 1.77 8.43
N HIS A 180 -9.94 3.05 8.11
CA HIS A 180 -10.61 3.50 6.90
C HIS A 180 -9.82 3.06 5.63
N SER A 181 -8.51 3.25 5.62
CA SER A 181 -7.64 2.78 4.53
C SER A 181 -7.75 1.27 4.31
N LEU A 182 -7.69 0.48 5.38
CA LEU A 182 -7.82 -0.98 5.33
C LEU A 182 -9.19 -1.42 4.80
N TRP A 183 -10.27 -0.77 5.24
CA TRP A 183 -11.63 -0.99 4.72
C TRP A 183 -11.71 -0.76 3.21
N ASN A 184 -11.08 0.30 2.71
CA ASN A 184 -10.98 0.62 1.29
C ASN A 184 -9.98 -0.28 0.53
N GLY A 185 -9.34 -1.25 1.21
CA GLY A 185 -8.37 -2.18 0.62
C GLY A 185 -7.00 -1.57 0.33
N TYR A 186 -6.62 -0.52 1.07
CA TYR A 186 -5.27 0.01 1.12
C TYR A 186 -4.57 -0.57 2.35
N TYR A 187 -3.69 -1.54 2.14
CA TYR A 187 -3.03 -2.29 3.22
C TYR A 187 -1.67 -1.73 3.59
N GLN A 188 -1.23 -0.68 2.91
CA GLN A 188 -0.02 0.08 3.19
C GLN A 188 -0.36 1.56 3.33
N GLY A 189 0.47 2.28 4.07
CA GLY A 189 0.35 3.72 4.27
C GLY A 189 1.64 4.27 4.83
N TRP A 190 1.69 5.58 4.99
CA TRP A 190 2.86 6.28 5.50
C TRP A 190 2.69 6.66 6.96
N ASP A 191 3.80 6.66 7.68
CA ASP A 191 3.94 7.23 9.02
C ASP A 191 5.02 8.30 8.97
N LEU A 192 4.70 9.48 9.49
CA LEU A 192 5.58 10.65 9.44
C LEU A 192 6.55 10.69 10.63
N ASN A 193 6.29 9.89 11.66
CA ASN A 193 7.08 9.83 12.88
C ASN A 193 6.98 8.44 13.52
N PRO A 194 8.06 7.90 14.10
CA PRO A 194 8.02 6.60 14.82
C PRO A 194 6.97 6.52 15.92
N ALA A 195 6.58 7.65 16.53
CA ALA A 195 5.51 7.70 17.52
C ALA A 195 4.12 7.32 16.95
N GLN A 196 3.98 7.23 15.64
CA GLN A 196 2.76 6.74 14.96
C GLN A 196 2.71 5.21 14.82
N PHE A 197 3.82 4.49 14.99
CA PHE A 197 3.84 3.03 14.87
C PHE A 197 2.88 2.30 15.81
N PRO A 198 2.72 2.70 17.09
CA PRO A 198 1.76 2.01 17.96
C PRO A 198 0.34 1.99 17.38
N MET A 199 -0.15 3.12 16.87
CA MET A 199 -1.48 3.18 16.25
C MET A 199 -1.56 2.39 14.94
N ARG A 200 -0.48 2.39 14.14
CA ARG A 200 -0.40 1.64 12.88
C ARG A 200 -0.55 0.15 13.13
N TYR A 201 0.30 -0.42 13.96
CA TYR A 201 0.26 -1.85 14.25
C TYR A 201 -1.02 -2.26 14.97
N THR A 202 -1.51 -1.43 15.89
CA THR A 202 -2.79 -1.68 16.56
C THR A 202 -3.94 -1.74 15.55
N ALA A 203 -4.04 -0.77 14.64
CA ALA A 203 -5.11 -0.73 13.64
C ALA A 203 -5.04 -1.92 12.67
N VAL A 204 -3.85 -2.25 12.17
CA VAL A 204 -3.64 -3.34 11.24
C VAL A 204 -3.92 -4.69 11.89
N PHE A 205 -3.40 -4.93 13.08
CA PHE A 205 -3.59 -6.21 13.78
C PHE A 205 -5.04 -6.38 14.22
N ALA A 206 -5.66 -5.35 14.79
CA ALA A 206 -7.08 -5.40 15.15
C ALA A 206 -7.95 -5.71 13.92
N PHE A 207 -7.69 -5.07 12.78
CA PHE A 207 -8.44 -5.30 11.54
C PHE A 207 -8.45 -6.77 11.11
N PHE A 208 -7.31 -7.44 11.19
CA PHE A 208 -7.23 -8.84 10.83
C PHE A 208 -7.71 -9.77 11.95
N MET A 209 -7.36 -9.51 13.21
CA MET A 209 -7.72 -10.39 14.31
C MET A 209 -9.22 -10.39 14.65
N GLU A 210 -9.93 -9.28 14.41
CA GLU A 210 -11.39 -9.19 14.65
C GLU A 210 -12.21 -10.20 13.83
N SER A 211 -11.72 -10.67 12.70
CA SER A 211 -12.44 -11.58 11.81
C SER A 211 -11.66 -12.87 11.50
N TYR A 212 -10.58 -13.14 12.23
CA TYR A 212 -9.69 -14.26 11.95
C TYR A 212 -10.40 -15.62 12.03
N ASP A 213 -11.08 -15.91 13.15
CA ASP A 213 -11.74 -17.20 13.38
C ASP A 213 -12.82 -17.47 12.33
N ASP A 214 -13.67 -16.47 12.05
CA ASP A 214 -14.70 -16.55 11.02
C ASP A 214 -14.08 -16.78 9.62
N ALA A 215 -12.98 -16.11 9.31
CA ALA A 215 -12.29 -16.27 8.05
C ALA A 215 -11.68 -17.67 7.89
N VAL A 216 -11.10 -18.24 8.95
CA VAL A 216 -10.57 -19.61 8.98
C VAL A 216 -11.68 -20.61 8.69
N GLU A 217 -12.79 -20.53 9.44
CA GLU A 217 -13.92 -21.46 9.29
C GLU A 217 -14.54 -21.37 7.89
N ARG A 218 -14.75 -20.16 7.41
CA ARG A 218 -15.29 -19.92 6.05
C ARG A 218 -14.36 -20.46 4.98
N LEU A 219 -13.05 -20.23 5.06
CA LEU A 219 -12.11 -20.73 4.06
C LEU A 219 -12.04 -22.26 4.06
N LYS A 220 -12.01 -22.92 5.23
CA LYS A 220 -12.10 -24.38 5.35
C LYS A 220 -13.34 -24.93 4.66
N THR A 221 -14.51 -24.42 5.06
CA THR A 221 -15.80 -24.83 4.50
C THR A 221 -15.84 -24.62 3.00
N PHE A 222 -15.27 -23.50 2.52
CA PHE A 222 -15.24 -23.18 1.11
C PHE A 222 -14.36 -24.16 0.31
N VAL A 223 -13.19 -24.49 0.82
CA VAL A 223 -12.27 -25.46 0.20
C VAL A 223 -12.89 -26.87 0.17
N GLU A 224 -13.53 -27.30 1.25
CA GLU A 224 -14.21 -28.60 1.33
C GLU A 224 -15.40 -28.71 0.37
N LYS A 225 -16.25 -27.67 0.32
CA LYS A 225 -17.38 -27.62 -0.61
C LYS A 225 -16.92 -27.64 -2.07
N ALA A 226 -15.88 -26.86 -2.40
CA ALA A 226 -15.32 -26.84 -3.74
C ALA A 226 -14.75 -28.21 -4.15
N ALA A 227 -14.12 -28.93 -3.23
CA ALA A 227 -13.64 -30.30 -3.48
C ALA A 227 -14.81 -31.28 -3.71
N ARG A 228 -15.90 -31.18 -2.93
CA ARG A 228 -17.10 -32.05 -3.09
C ARG A 228 -17.86 -31.75 -4.39
N ALA A 229 -18.11 -30.47 -4.70
CA ALA A 229 -18.80 -30.07 -5.93
C ALA A 229 -18.08 -30.57 -7.16
N THR A 230 -16.75 -30.61 -7.11
CA THR A 230 -15.93 -31.18 -8.18
C THR A 230 -16.13 -32.70 -8.38
N LEU A 231 -16.30 -33.46 -7.29
CA LEU A 231 -16.53 -34.92 -7.34
C LEU A 231 -17.91 -35.28 -7.90
N ILE A 232 -18.89 -34.37 -7.73
CA ILE A 232 -20.29 -34.59 -8.15
C ILE A 232 -20.57 -34.03 -9.57
N GLY A 233 -19.60 -33.23 -10.12
CA GLY A 233 -19.77 -32.56 -11.42
C GLY A 233 -20.60 -31.29 -11.37
N ASP A 234 -20.92 -30.79 -10.16
CA ASP A 234 -21.63 -29.54 -9.99
C ASP A 234 -20.73 -28.32 -10.25
N VAL A 235 -21.32 -27.29 -10.84
CA VAL A 235 -20.63 -26.00 -11.06
C VAL A 235 -20.50 -25.27 -9.71
N PHE A 236 -19.26 -24.98 -9.32
CA PHE A 236 -18.97 -24.20 -8.14
C PHE A 236 -18.95 -22.69 -8.50
N ASP A 237 -20.02 -22.00 -8.18
CA ASP A 237 -20.31 -20.66 -8.73
C ASP A 237 -19.64 -19.48 -8.05
N ASP A 238 -18.91 -19.63 -6.90
CA ASP A 238 -18.39 -18.47 -6.15
C ASP A 238 -16.87 -18.49 -5.89
N ALA A 239 -16.09 -18.55 -6.99
CA ALA A 239 -14.64 -18.37 -6.91
C ALA A 239 -14.23 -16.99 -6.37
N ALA A 240 -15.11 -15.99 -6.45
CA ALA A 240 -14.84 -14.64 -5.98
C ALA A 240 -14.75 -14.57 -4.44
N THR A 241 -15.65 -15.24 -3.73
CA THR A 241 -15.60 -15.36 -2.26
C THR A 241 -14.32 -16.07 -1.81
N GLY A 242 -13.95 -17.19 -2.44
CA GLY A 242 -12.69 -17.87 -2.15
C GLY A 242 -11.47 -17.01 -2.41
N GLN A 243 -11.47 -16.20 -3.45
CA GLN A 243 -10.41 -15.25 -3.73
C GLN A 243 -10.33 -14.13 -2.68
N GLY A 244 -11.48 -13.65 -2.19
CA GLY A 244 -11.55 -12.67 -1.10
C GLY A 244 -10.94 -13.19 0.19
N LEU A 245 -11.28 -14.41 0.58
CA LEU A 245 -10.71 -15.09 1.75
C LEU A 245 -9.21 -15.35 1.59
N LEU A 246 -8.76 -15.81 0.42
CA LEU A 246 -7.34 -15.97 0.13
C LEU A 246 -6.56 -14.66 0.26
N ASN A 247 -7.11 -13.57 -0.25
CA ASN A 247 -6.52 -12.24 -0.15
C ASN A 247 -6.40 -11.78 1.32
N TYR A 248 -7.42 -12.07 2.14
CA TYR A 248 -7.37 -11.76 3.56
C TYR A 248 -6.16 -12.42 4.24
N PHE A 249 -6.00 -13.74 4.12
CA PHE A 249 -4.88 -14.47 4.73
C PHE A 249 -3.52 -14.02 4.18
N LEU A 250 -3.42 -13.77 2.88
CA LEU A 250 -2.19 -13.25 2.29
C LEU A 250 -1.82 -11.87 2.87
N ARG A 251 -2.79 -10.99 3.08
CA ARG A 251 -2.54 -9.65 3.64
C ARG A 251 -2.24 -9.71 5.14
N ALA A 252 -2.97 -10.52 5.90
CA ALA A 252 -2.71 -10.72 7.32
C ALA A 252 -1.30 -11.28 7.59
N LEU A 253 -0.90 -12.28 6.80
CA LEU A 253 0.45 -12.85 6.86
C LEU A 253 1.53 -11.83 6.49
N ASN A 254 1.35 -11.09 5.39
CA ASN A 254 2.33 -10.11 4.93
C ASN A 254 2.49 -8.92 5.89
N SER A 255 1.44 -8.57 6.65
CA SER A 255 1.49 -7.52 7.66
C SER A 255 2.06 -7.99 9.01
N GLY A 256 2.26 -9.30 9.18
CA GLY A 256 2.67 -9.90 10.45
C GLY A 256 1.57 -9.98 11.50
N ALA A 257 0.30 -9.74 11.11
CA ALA A 257 -0.84 -9.87 12.01
C ALA A 257 -1.14 -11.33 12.37
N ILE A 258 -0.80 -12.26 11.48
CA ILE A 258 -0.85 -13.70 11.72
C ILE A 258 0.48 -14.35 11.34
N THR A 259 0.75 -15.49 11.97
CA THR A 259 1.92 -16.34 11.70
C THR A 259 1.67 -17.33 10.56
N GLU A 260 2.74 -17.98 10.09
CA GLU A 260 2.63 -19.06 9.11
C GLU A 260 1.83 -20.26 9.64
N ASP A 261 1.97 -20.59 10.95
CA ASP A 261 1.23 -21.67 11.58
C ASP A 261 -0.27 -21.38 11.65
N GLU A 262 -0.65 -20.14 11.94
CA GLU A 262 -2.05 -19.71 11.92
C GLU A 262 -2.65 -19.78 10.52
N VAL A 263 -1.88 -19.54 9.47
CA VAL A 263 -2.33 -19.75 8.09
C VAL A 263 -2.64 -21.21 7.83
N LEU A 264 -1.83 -22.14 8.32
CA LEU A 264 -2.05 -23.59 8.13
C LEU A 264 -3.36 -24.08 8.78
N ALA A 265 -3.88 -23.35 9.78
CA ALA A 265 -5.21 -23.63 10.34
C ALA A 265 -6.35 -23.55 9.33
N THR A 266 -6.18 -22.89 8.19
CA THR A 266 -7.15 -22.83 7.09
C THR A 266 -7.25 -24.13 6.26
N GLY A 267 -6.33 -25.08 6.45
CA GLY A 267 -6.19 -26.26 5.62
C GLY A 267 -5.51 -26.02 4.26
N LEU A 268 -5.02 -24.79 4.02
CA LEU A 268 -4.18 -24.45 2.86
C LEU A 268 -2.70 -24.47 3.24
N THR A 269 -1.87 -24.88 2.30
CA THR A 269 -0.41 -24.77 2.43
C THR A 269 0.04 -23.33 2.16
N LEU A 270 1.20 -22.93 2.69
CA LEU A 270 1.80 -21.62 2.40
C LEU A 270 2.00 -21.36 0.91
N ASN A 271 2.35 -22.39 0.14
CA ASN A 271 2.51 -22.27 -1.31
C ASN A 271 1.16 -21.99 -2.00
N GLU A 272 0.08 -22.59 -1.52
CA GLU A 272 -1.27 -22.30 -2.03
C GLU A 272 -1.66 -20.85 -1.73
N ILE A 273 -1.46 -20.36 -0.50
CA ILE A 273 -1.73 -18.96 -0.13
C ILE A 273 -0.88 -18.00 -1.00
N ARG A 274 0.40 -18.28 -1.15
CA ARG A 274 1.34 -17.44 -1.94
C ARG A 274 1.07 -17.50 -3.45
N SER A 275 0.30 -18.48 -3.95
CA SER A 275 -0.11 -18.55 -5.35
C SER A 275 -1.01 -17.40 -5.79
N ARG A 276 -1.65 -16.71 -4.84
CA ARG A 276 -2.56 -15.58 -5.04
C ARG A 276 -3.76 -15.86 -5.95
N SER A 277 -4.06 -17.13 -6.20
CA SER A 277 -5.13 -17.54 -7.10
C SER A 277 -5.90 -18.73 -6.54
N PHE A 278 -7.11 -18.47 -6.08
CA PHE A 278 -7.97 -19.53 -5.57
C PHE A 278 -8.30 -20.57 -6.68
N LYS A 279 -8.49 -20.10 -7.90
CA LYS A 279 -8.71 -20.99 -9.06
C LYS A 279 -7.57 -21.99 -9.23
N LYS A 280 -6.31 -21.56 -9.18
CA LYS A 280 -5.13 -22.44 -9.28
C LYS A 280 -5.08 -23.46 -8.14
N ILE A 281 -5.48 -23.06 -6.92
CA ILE A 281 -5.53 -23.97 -5.77
C ILE A 281 -6.49 -25.11 -6.06
N LEU A 282 -7.69 -24.82 -6.55
CA LEU A 282 -8.68 -25.82 -6.89
C LEU A 282 -8.23 -26.74 -8.04
N GLU A 283 -7.66 -26.17 -9.10
CA GLU A 283 -7.12 -26.93 -10.22
C GLU A 283 -6.03 -27.91 -9.77
N ASN A 284 -5.08 -27.47 -8.95
CA ASN A 284 -4.00 -28.32 -8.43
C ASN A 284 -4.48 -29.42 -7.47
N ARG A 285 -5.56 -29.19 -6.72
CA ARG A 285 -6.17 -30.19 -5.83
C ARG A 285 -7.01 -31.19 -6.57
N LYS A 286 -7.56 -30.86 -7.76
CA LYS A 286 -8.28 -31.77 -8.65
C LYS A 286 -7.35 -32.80 -9.31
N MET A 287 -6.09 -32.47 -9.50
CA MET A 287 -5.11 -33.34 -10.16
C MET A 287 -4.41 -34.32 -9.20
N LYS A 288 -4.72 -34.24 -7.92
CA LYS A 288 -4.23 -35.16 -6.89
C LYS A 288 -5.34 -36.14 -6.46
#